data_63a52d8c42710e7da2fcaa10f5311764
#
_entry.id   63a52d8c42710e7da2fcaa10f5311764
#
_cell.length_a   1.000
_cell.length_b   1.000
_cell.length_c   1.000
_cell.angle_alpha   90.00
_cell.angle_beta   90.00
_cell.angle_gamma   90.00
#
_symmetry.space_group_name_H-M   'P 1'
#
loop_
_entity.id
_entity.type
_entity.pdbx_description
1 polymer ?
#
loop_
_entity_poly.entity_id
_entity_poly.type
_entity_poly.pdbx_seq_one_letter_code
_entity_poly.pdbx_strand_id
1 'polypeptide(L)'
;IKKIEIKRYINILKSGLYLLLADYSIILLFGIGRLFIEQSWGIEEFSKFSFSMSLVLLGVNFVNQIGLVLFPVLKKDYSSNFVNMYNKLNLNVNILLLLLPLGYFIIVWILSKWLPQYKISLFYLGILMPLAIFEAKMVLIINPFYKATRKERILLLINLTFCILRCISFFLLRIYSFNILYYLYDFLLLSFLKYILFF
;
A
#
# COMPACT_ATOMS: atom_id res chain seq x y z
N ILE A 1 18.91 23.04 31.28
CA ILE A 1 18.39 23.47 29.96
C ILE A 1 18.96 22.58 28.83
N LYS A 2 20.29 22.42 28.69
CA LYS A 2 20.91 21.55 27.65
C LYS A 2 20.42 20.08 27.63
N LYS A 3 20.23 19.43 28.79
CA LYS A 3 19.76 18.04 28.89
C LYS A 3 18.32 17.86 28.39
N ILE A 4 17.45 18.84 28.59
CA ILE A 4 16.05 18.80 28.12
C ILE A 4 15.99 18.91 26.61
N GLU A 5 16.84 19.76 26.02
CA GLU A 5 16.96 19.89 24.57
C GLU A 5 17.44 18.58 23.90
N ILE A 6 18.50 17.96 24.44
CA ILE A 6 19.03 16.70 23.91
C ILE A 6 17.95 15.59 23.95
N LYS A 7 17.20 15.46 25.05
CA LYS A 7 16.11 14.47 25.16
C LYS A 7 15.00 14.72 24.11
N ARG A 8 14.70 15.99 23.83
CA ARG A 8 13.73 16.39 22.81
C ARG A 8 14.21 16.02 21.40
N TYR A 9 15.49 16.29 21.09
CA TYR A 9 16.11 15.89 19.83
C TYR A 9 16.09 14.37 19.62
N ILE A 10 16.47 13.59 20.63
CA ILE A 10 16.43 12.12 20.56
C ILE A 10 15.02 11.61 20.30
N ASN A 11 14.00 12.17 20.93
CA ASN A 11 12.61 11.77 20.70
C ASN A 11 12.14 12.10 19.28
N ILE A 12 12.53 13.25 18.72
CA ILE A 12 12.22 13.63 17.34
C ILE A 12 12.90 12.67 16.35
N LEU A 13 14.19 12.36 16.57
CA LEU A 13 14.92 11.40 15.75
C LEU A 13 14.30 9.99 15.81
N LYS A 14 13.88 9.53 16.97
CA LYS A 14 13.18 8.24 17.13
C LYS A 14 11.86 8.21 16.35
N SER A 15 11.04 9.25 16.47
CA SER A 15 9.78 9.33 15.70
C SER A 15 10.06 9.34 14.19
N GLY A 16 11.05 10.10 13.75
CA GLY A 16 11.48 10.11 12.34
C GLY A 16 11.94 8.72 11.86
N LEU A 17 12.73 8.02 12.68
CA LEU A 17 13.18 6.67 12.35
C LEU A 17 12.01 5.67 12.24
N TYR A 18 11.04 5.73 13.17
CA TYR A 18 9.85 4.88 13.09
C TYR A 18 9.02 5.14 11.83
N LEU A 19 8.89 6.40 11.41
CA LEU A 19 8.22 6.75 10.16
C LEU A 19 8.94 6.19 8.93
N LEU A 20 10.26 6.39 8.86
CA LEU A 20 11.07 5.84 7.77
C LEU A 20 10.95 4.32 7.70
N LEU A 21 11.10 3.62 8.83
CA LEU A 21 10.98 2.17 8.86
C LEU A 21 9.56 1.69 8.50
N ALA A 22 8.52 2.42 8.87
CA ALA A 22 7.14 2.10 8.49
C ALA A 22 6.92 2.24 6.98
N ASP A 23 7.43 3.31 6.37
CA ASP A 23 7.32 3.55 4.93
C ASP A 23 8.18 2.52 4.15
N TYR A 24 9.39 2.21 4.60
CA TYR A 24 10.23 1.15 4.01
C TYR A 24 9.62 -0.25 4.13
N SER A 25 8.90 -0.55 5.21
CA SER A 25 8.22 -1.84 5.38
C SER A 25 7.18 -2.10 4.28
N ILE A 26 6.53 -1.06 3.77
CA ILE A 26 5.59 -1.18 2.66
C ILE A 26 6.34 -1.54 1.37
N ILE A 27 7.46 -0.87 1.09
CA ILE A 27 8.30 -1.14 -0.08
C ILE A 27 8.84 -2.57 -0.04
N LEU A 28 9.32 -3.02 1.12
CA LEU A 28 9.79 -4.39 1.34
C LEU A 28 8.70 -5.42 1.10
N LEU A 29 7.47 -5.15 1.54
CA LEU A 29 6.32 -6.02 1.37
C LEU A 29 6.04 -6.31 -0.12
N PHE A 30 6.12 -5.30 -0.97
CA PHE A 30 5.97 -5.46 -2.42
C PHE A 30 7.21 -6.08 -3.07
N GLY A 31 8.41 -5.74 -2.59
CA GLY A 31 9.68 -6.29 -3.09
C GLY A 31 9.81 -7.79 -2.81
N ILE A 32 9.49 -8.22 -1.60
CA ILE A 32 9.50 -9.64 -1.20
C ILE A 32 8.56 -10.46 -2.11
N GLY A 33 7.36 -9.95 -2.38
CA GLY A 33 6.41 -10.62 -3.27
C GLY A 33 6.99 -10.87 -4.67
N ARG A 34 7.71 -9.90 -5.23
CA ARG A 34 8.37 -10.03 -6.54
C ARG A 34 9.47 -11.09 -6.53
N LEU A 35 10.35 -11.07 -5.51
CA LEU A 35 11.44 -12.04 -5.37
C LEU A 35 10.91 -13.48 -5.21
N PHE A 36 9.82 -13.66 -4.47
CA PHE A 36 9.20 -14.97 -4.31
C PHE A 36 8.64 -15.52 -5.61
N ILE A 37 8.01 -14.69 -6.42
CA ILE A 37 7.50 -15.11 -7.73
C ILE A 37 8.65 -15.51 -8.65
N GLU A 38 9.72 -14.73 -8.69
CA GLU A 38 10.91 -15.05 -9.49
C GLU A 38 11.49 -16.42 -9.12
N GLN A 39 11.66 -16.69 -7.83
CA GLN A 39 12.21 -17.94 -7.34
C GLN A 39 11.29 -19.16 -7.53
N SER A 40 9.97 -18.94 -7.59
CA SER A 40 8.98 -20.04 -7.64
C SER A 40 8.53 -20.36 -9.07
N TRP A 41 8.40 -19.38 -9.94
CA TRP A 41 7.86 -19.53 -11.31
C TRP A 41 8.81 -19.01 -12.40
N GLY A 42 9.98 -18.49 -12.01
CA GLY A 42 10.98 -18.00 -12.94
C GLY A 42 10.77 -16.58 -13.42
N ILE A 43 11.68 -16.11 -14.27
CA ILE A 43 11.81 -14.70 -14.68
C ILE A 43 10.64 -14.25 -15.59
N GLU A 44 10.02 -15.16 -16.31
CA GLU A 44 8.91 -14.85 -17.20
C GLU A 44 7.67 -14.42 -16.42
N GLU A 45 7.27 -15.21 -15.41
CA GLU A 45 6.13 -14.87 -14.54
C GLU A 45 6.45 -13.68 -13.63
N PHE A 46 7.69 -13.55 -13.16
CA PHE A 46 8.17 -12.36 -12.46
C PHE A 46 7.96 -11.10 -13.32
N SER A 47 8.31 -11.13 -14.60
CA SER A 47 8.16 -9.96 -15.47
C SER A 47 6.69 -9.56 -15.67
N LYS A 48 5.80 -10.55 -15.88
CA LYS A 48 4.35 -10.34 -16.03
C LYS A 48 3.74 -9.74 -14.77
N PHE A 49 4.07 -10.31 -13.60
CA PHE A 49 3.60 -9.80 -12.30
C PHE A 49 4.15 -8.41 -12.00
N SER A 50 5.46 -8.20 -12.20
CA SER A 50 6.14 -6.94 -11.89
C SER A 50 5.61 -5.80 -12.75
N PHE A 51 5.28 -6.06 -14.01
CA PHE A 51 4.63 -5.07 -14.88
C PHE A 51 3.26 -4.68 -14.35
N SER A 52 2.41 -5.67 -14.02
CA SER A 52 1.08 -5.43 -13.45
C SER A 52 1.15 -4.65 -12.15
N MET A 53 2.06 -5.06 -11.26
CA MET A 53 2.26 -4.43 -9.97
C MET A 53 2.77 -2.99 -10.09
N SER A 54 3.61 -2.72 -11.09
CA SER A 54 4.11 -1.36 -11.36
C SER A 54 2.98 -0.43 -11.80
N LEU A 55 2.01 -0.91 -12.58
CA LEU A 55 0.83 -0.14 -12.96
C LEU A 55 -0.09 0.14 -11.75
N VAL A 56 -0.29 -0.84 -10.87
CA VAL A 56 -1.02 -0.65 -9.60
C VAL A 56 -0.35 0.42 -8.75
N LEU A 57 0.97 0.30 -8.54
CA LEU A 57 1.74 1.26 -7.73
C LEU A 57 1.79 2.66 -8.36
N LEU A 58 1.76 2.77 -9.69
CA LEU A 58 1.65 4.05 -10.38
C LEU A 58 0.34 4.74 -9.99
N GLY A 59 -0.78 4.03 -10.02
CA GLY A 59 -2.07 4.55 -9.57
C GLY A 59 -2.06 4.97 -8.10
N VAL A 60 -1.50 4.15 -7.22
CA VAL A 60 -1.36 4.46 -5.78
C VAL A 60 -0.46 5.70 -5.57
N ASN A 61 0.64 5.81 -6.29
CA ASN A 61 1.55 6.96 -6.21
C ASN A 61 0.87 8.25 -6.67
N PHE A 62 0.05 8.19 -7.72
CA PHE A 62 -0.74 9.35 -8.15
C PHE A 62 -1.67 9.83 -7.04
N VAL A 63 -2.38 8.89 -6.40
CA VAL A 63 -3.25 9.18 -5.26
C VAL A 63 -2.45 9.72 -4.05
N ASN A 64 -1.22 9.23 -3.83
CA ASN A 64 -0.36 9.68 -2.73
C ASN A 64 -0.03 11.19 -2.82
N GLN A 65 0.13 11.75 -4.02
CA GLN A 65 0.35 13.20 -4.18
C GLN A 65 -0.82 14.02 -3.59
N ILE A 66 -2.04 13.52 -3.72
CA ILE A 66 -3.23 14.13 -3.10
C ILE A 66 -3.13 14.05 -1.56
N GLY A 67 -2.68 12.90 -1.03
CA GLY A 67 -2.49 12.69 0.40
C GLY A 67 -1.50 13.67 1.04
N LEU A 68 -0.44 14.05 0.33
CA LEU A 68 0.55 15.02 0.82
C LEU A 68 -0.06 16.40 1.06
N VAL A 69 -1.04 16.80 0.26
CA VAL A 69 -1.76 18.06 0.44
C VAL A 69 -2.76 17.98 1.60
N LEU A 70 -3.36 16.81 1.83
CA LEU A 70 -4.33 16.60 2.91
C LEU A 70 -3.67 16.62 4.30
N PHE A 71 -2.45 16.16 4.44
CA PHE A 71 -1.77 16.04 5.74
C PHE A 71 -1.67 17.36 6.52
N PRO A 72 -1.24 18.49 5.93
CA PRO A 72 -1.20 19.79 6.63
C PRO A 72 -2.58 20.29 7.08
N VAL A 73 -3.62 20.04 6.27
CA VAL A 73 -5.00 20.41 6.58
C VAL A 73 -5.48 19.64 7.81
N LEU A 74 -5.26 18.33 7.83
CA LEU A 74 -5.57 17.46 8.98
C LEU A 74 -4.89 17.92 10.28
N LYS A 75 -3.65 18.37 10.17
CA LYS A 75 -2.87 18.82 11.33
C LYS A 75 -3.38 20.16 11.89
N LYS A 76 -3.89 21.04 11.04
CA LYS A 76 -4.39 22.37 11.43
C LYS A 76 -5.73 22.29 12.18
N ASP A 77 -6.63 21.40 11.73
CA ASP A 77 -8.00 21.30 12.26
C ASP A 77 -8.17 20.24 13.38
N TYR A 78 -7.04 19.69 13.87
CA TYR A 78 -7.03 18.64 14.88
C TYR A 78 -7.77 18.98 16.19
N SER A 79 -8.05 20.26 16.45
CA SER A 79 -8.54 20.75 17.76
C SER A 79 -10.05 20.78 17.92
N SER A 80 -10.89 20.76 16.86
CA SER A 80 -12.30 21.07 17.03
C SER A 80 -13.34 20.03 16.58
N ASN A 81 -13.07 19.23 15.55
CA ASN A 81 -14.09 18.28 15.05
C ASN A 81 -13.47 17.09 14.26
N PHE A 82 -12.53 16.40 14.87
CA PHE A 82 -11.74 15.34 14.24
C PHE A 82 -12.60 14.21 13.61
N VAL A 83 -13.67 13.76 14.29
CA VAL A 83 -14.52 12.67 13.81
C VAL A 83 -15.35 13.11 12.58
N ASN A 84 -15.90 14.29 12.61
CA ASN A 84 -16.69 14.80 11.47
C ASN A 84 -15.81 15.05 10.25
N MET A 85 -14.58 15.53 10.46
CA MET A 85 -13.61 15.73 9.42
C MET A 85 -13.16 14.40 8.80
N TYR A 86 -12.90 13.38 9.65
CA TYR A 86 -12.58 12.02 9.19
C TYR A 86 -13.69 11.46 8.30
N ASN A 87 -14.95 11.53 8.75
CA ASN A 87 -16.09 11.00 8.00
C ASN A 87 -16.26 11.71 6.65
N LYS A 88 -16.15 13.04 6.61
CA LYS A 88 -16.24 13.83 5.38
C LYS A 88 -15.11 13.50 4.39
N LEU A 89 -13.87 13.37 4.88
CA LEU A 89 -12.74 12.98 4.06
C LEU A 89 -12.87 11.55 3.54
N ASN A 90 -13.30 10.62 4.39
CA ASN A 90 -13.50 9.23 3.99
C ASN A 90 -14.53 9.10 2.87
N LEU A 91 -15.60 9.88 2.92
CA LEU A 91 -16.64 9.90 1.89
C LEU A 91 -16.09 10.43 0.55
N ASN A 92 -15.39 11.57 0.58
CA ASN A 92 -14.78 12.16 -0.62
C ASN A 92 -13.70 11.26 -1.22
N VAL A 93 -12.89 10.63 -0.37
CA VAL A 93 -11.87 9.67 -0.81
C VAL A 93 -12.50 8.43 -1.42
N ASN A 94 -13.60 7.91 -0.88
CA ASN A 94 -14.32 6.79 -1.47
C ASN A 94 -14.80 7.10 -2.90
N ILE A 95 -15.33 8.29 -3.13
CA ILE A 95 -15.73 8.74 -4.47
C ILE A 95 -14.52 8.80 -5.41
N LEU A 96 -13.42 9.38 -4.96
CA LEU A 96 -12.18 9.46 -5.75
C LEU A 96 -11.64 8.08 -6.10
N LEU A 97 -11.71 7.12 -5.16
CA LEU A 97 -11.20 5.77 -5.38
C LEU A 97 -12.05 4.95 -6.35
N LEU A 98 -13.31 5.32 -6.58
CA LEU A 98 -14.14 4.73 -7.64
C LEU A 98 -13.61 5.05 -9.06
N LEU A 99 -12.79 6.09 -9.21
CA LEU A 99 -12.13 6.41 -10.47
C LEU A 99 -10.99 5.44 -10.82
N LEU A 100 -10.39 4.77 -9.84
CA LEU A 100 -9.30 3.81 -10.08
C LEU A 100 -9.74 2.63 -10.98
N PRO A 101 -10.87 1.93 -10.72
CA PRO A 101 -11.36 0.90 -11.62
C PRO A 101 -11.70 1.42 -13.03
N LEU A 102 -12.18 2.66 -13.15
CA LEU A 102 -12.40 3.28 -14.47
C LEU A 102 -11.07 3.45 -15.23
N GLY A 103 -10.03 3.88 -14.53
CA GLY A 103 -8.68 3.96 -15.08
C GLY A 103 -8.17 2.61 -15.60
N TYR A 104 -8.51 1.50 -14.93
CA TYR A 104 -8.17 0.16 -15.39
C TYR A 104 -8.67 -0.12 -16.81
N PHE A 105 -9.93 0.15 -17.10
CA PHE A 105 -10.49 -0.09 -18.45
C PHE A 105 -9.76 0.70 -19.52
N ILE A 106 -9.42 1.96 -19.22
CA ILE A 106 -8.65 2.83 -20.15
C ILE A 106 -7.26 2.26 -20.38
N ILE A 107 -6.56 1.86 -19.31
CA ILE A 107 -5.22 1.27 -19.38
C ILE A 107 -5.25 -0.03 -20.19
N VAL A 108 -6.20 -0.91 -19.92
CA VAL A 108 -6.35 -2.17 -20.66
C VAL A 108 -6.63 -1.91 -22.13
N TRP A 109 -7.51 -0.97 -22.45
CA TRP A 109 -7.84 -0.63 -23.83
C TRP A 109 -6.63 -0.10 -24.61
N ILE A 110 -5.85 0.80 -24.02
CA ILE A 110 -4.64 1.36 -24.64
C ILE A 110 -3.56 0.28 -24.78
N LEU A 111 -3.22 -0.41 -23.69
CA LEU A 111 -2.12 -1.35 -23.67
C LEU A 111 -2.40 -2.62 -24.46
N SER A 112 -3.63 -3.08 -24.53
CA SER A 112 -3.98 -4.25 -25.36
C SER A 112 -3.74 -4.02 -26.87
N LYS A 113 -3.86 -2.77 -27.33
CA LYS A 113 -3.58 -2.39 -28.71
C LYS A 113 -2.10 -2.11 -28.96
N TRP A 114 -1.45 -1.48 -27.98
CA TRP A 114 -0.07 -1.01 -28.14
C TRP A 114 0.96 -2.10 -27.79
N LEU A 115 0.64 -2.94 -26.80
CA LEU A 115 1.53 -3.97 -26.26
C LEU A 115 0.79 -5.32 -26.14
N PRO A 116 0.41 -5.97 -27.25
CA PRO A 116 -0.38 -7.21 -27.22
C PRO A 116 0.31 -8.38 -26.51
N GLN A 117 1.64 -8.36 -26.44
CA GLN A 117 2.45 -9.35 -25.72
C GLN A 117 2.21 -9.35 -24.21
N TYR A 118 1.66 -8.27 -23.64
CA TYR A 118 1.41 -8.13 -22.19
C TYR A 118 -0.02 -8.51 -21.77
N LYS A 119 -0.78 -9.23 -22.61
CA LYS A 119 -2.18 -9.63 -22.27
C LYS A 119 -2.30 -10.34 -20.94
N ILE A 120 -1.35 -11.24 -20.60
CA ILE A 120 -1.35 -11.96 -19.32
C ILE A 120 -1.09 -10.97 -18.15
N SER A 121 -0.20 -10.02 -18.33
CA SER A 121 0.04 -8.98 -17.33
C SER A 121 -1.21 -8.10 -17.10
N LEU A 122 -1.97 -7.80 -18.16
CA LEU A 122 -3.22 -7.05 -18.03
C LEU A 122 -4.31 -7.87 -17.28
N PHE A 123 -4.31 -9.19 -17.44
CA PHE A 123 -5.16 -10.07 -16.63
C PHE A 123 -4.76 -10.05 -15.14
N TYR A 124 -3.46 -10.13 -14.84
CA TYR A 124 -2.96 -9.98 -13.46
C TYR A 124 -3.28 -8.61 -12.87
N LEU A 125 -3.19 -7.56 -13.69
CA LEU A 125 -3.60 -6.20 -13.30
C LEU A 125 -5.06 -6.17 -12.85
N GLY A 126 -5.96 -6.86 -13.57
CA GLY A 126 -7.37 -6.94 -13.19
C GLY A 126 -7.60 -7.55 -11.80
N ILE A 127 -6.87 -8.64 -11.49
CA ILE A 127 -6.92 -9.26 -10.17
C ILE A 127 -6.34 -8.32 -9.09
N LEU A 128 -5.26 -7.62 -9.38
CA LEU A 128 -4.58 -6.73 -8.44
C LEU A 128 -5.23 -5.35 -8.28
N MET A 129 -6.21 -5.00 -9.11
CA MET A 129 -6.83 -3.67 -9.09
C MET A 129 -7.50 -3.31 -7.74
N PRO A 130 -8.21 -4.23 -7.05
CA PRO A 130 -8.72 -3.95 -5.71
C PRO A 130 -7.63 -3.60 -4.69
N LEU A 131 -6.40 -4.14 -4.87
CA LEU A 131 -5.25 -3.78 -4.06
C LEU A 131 -4.94 -2.28 -4.14
N ALA A 132 -5.05 -1.68 -5.33
CA ALA A 132 -4.82 -0.25 -5.50
C ALA A 132 -5.78 0.58 -4.63
N ILE A 133 -7.03 0.14 -4.49
CA ILE A 133 -8.05 0.82 -3.67
C ILE A 133 -7.67 0.73 -2.18
N PHE A 134 -7.28 -0.46 -1.69
CA PHE A 134 -6.90 -0.65 -0.29
C PHE A 134 -5.63 0.16 0.05
N GLU A 135 -4.60 0.06 -0.76
CA GLU A 135 -3.34 0.80 -0.54
C GLU A 135 -3.55 2.32 -0.68
N ALA A 136 -4.38 2.78 -1.62
CA ALA A 136 -4.71 4.20 -1.75
C ALA A 136 -5.44 4.73 -0.51
N LYS A 137 -6.38 3.99 0.07
CA LYS A 137 -7.02 4.35 1.35
C LYS A 137 -6.02 4.40 2.51
N MET A 138 -5.11 3.44 2.58
CA MET A 138 -4.04 3.46 3.58
C MET A 138 -3.22 4.74 3.47
N VAL A 139 -2.83 5.12 2.27
CA VAL A 139 -2.00 6.30 2.00
C VAL A 139 -2.74 7.62 2.24
N LEU A 140 -4.01 7.72 1.82
CA LEU A 140 -4.79 8.97 1.92
C LEU A 140 -5.32 9.27 3.32
N ILE A 141 -5.76 8.25 4.03
CA ILE A 141 -6.47 8.43 5.29
C ILE A 141 -5.65 7.90 6.46
N ILE A 142 -5.32 6.62 6.43
CA ILE A 142 -4.80 5.92 7.60
C ILE A 142 -3.41 6.41 7.97
N ASN A 143 -2.46 6.41 7.03
CA ASN A 143 -1.09 6.84 7.29
C ASN A 143 -1.01 8.30 7.79
N PRO A 144 -1.68 9.30 7.18
CA PRO A 144 -1.69 10.66 7.69
C PRO A 144 -2.26 10.78 9.11
N PHE A 145 -3.33 10.01 9.42
CA PHE A 145 -3.92 10.00 10.76
C PHE A 145 -2.95 9.47 11.82
N TYR A 146 -2.30 8.33 11.58
CA TYR A 146 -1.30 7.78 12.50
C TYR A 146 -0.10 8.72 12.67
N LYS A 147 0.32 9.37 11.58
CA LYS A 147 1.40 10.39 11.61
C LYS A 147 0.98 11.63 12.41
N ALA A 148 -0.26 12.12 12.23
CA ALA A 148 -0.78 13.28 12.95
C ALA A 148 -0.95 13.02 14.46
N THR A 149 -1.37 11.81 14.83
CA THR A 149 -1.56 11.39 16.23
C THR A 149 -0.29 10.91 16.93
N ARG A 150 0.87 10.97 16.26
CA ARG A 150 2.18 10.47 16.75
C ARG A 150 2.16 9.00 17.19
N LYS A 151 1.41 8.18 16.47
CA LYS A 151 1.31 6.73 16.68
C LYS A 151 2.13 5.93 15.68
N GLU A 152 3.29 6.44 15.30
CA GLU A 152 4.17 5.89 14.27
C GLU A 152 4.66 4.47 14.63
N ARG A 153 4.83 4.18 15.93
CA ARG A 153 5.21 2.84 16.41
C ARG A 153 4.16 1.79 16.08
N ILE A 154 2.87 2.15 16.21
CA ILE A 154 1.77 1.23 15.92
C ILE A 154 1.74 0.96 14.42
N LEU A 155 1.88 2.00 13.60
CA LEU A 155 1.97 1.88 12.14
C LEU A 155 3.10 0.94 11.71
N LEU A 156 4.30 1.11 12.29
CA LEU A 156 5.44 0.24 12.03
C LEU A 156 5.16 -1.22 12.44
N LEU A 157 4.67 -1.44 13.66
CA LEU A 157 4.40 -2.79 14.16
C LEU A 157 3.41 -3.54 13.26
N ILE A 158 2.32 -2.89 12.87
CA ILE A 158 1.32 -3.51 12.00
C ILE A 158 1.93 -3.81 10.62
N ASN A 159 2.67 -2.88 10.01
CA ASN A 159 3.33 -3.13 8.74
C ASN A 159 4.31 -4.31 8.80
N LEU A 160 5.09 -4.42 9.89
CA LEU A 160 6.03 -5.53 10.09
C LEU A 160 5.29 -6.87 10.30
N THR A 161 4.20 -6.89 11.08
CA THR A 161 3.41 -8.12 11.25
C THR A 161 2.83 -8.61 9.94
N PHE A 162 2.30 -7.71 9.10
CA PHE A 162 1.82 -8.09 7.77
C PHE A 162 2.94 -8.49 6.81
N CYS A 163 4.13 -7.93 6.95
CA CYS A 163 5.31 -8.38 6.19
C CYS A 163 5.68 -9.83 6.55
N ILE A 164 5.71 -10.15 7.84
CA ILE A 164 5.99 -11.52 8.33
C ILE A 164 4.89 -12.50 7.89
N LEU A 165 3.60 -12.14 8.06
CA LEU A 165 2.49 -12.97 7.63
C LEU A 165 2.56 -13.27 6.13
N ARG A 166 2.93 -12.30 5.31
CA ARG A 166 3.11 -12.48 3.87
C ARG A 166 4.26 -13.42 3.54
N CYS A 167 5.39 -13.31 4.23
CA CYS A 167 6.49 -14.26 4.05
C CYS A 167 6.06 -15.70 4.39
N ILE A 168 5.30 -15.87 5.47
CA ILE A 168 4.80 -17.18 5.89
C ILE A 168 3.80 -17.74 4.87
N SER A 169 2.82 -16.94 4.43
CA SER A 169 1.83 -17.39 3.44
C SER A 169 2.48 -17.77 2.12
N PHE A 170 3.45 -17.00 1.65
CA PHE A 170 4.21 -17.28 0.46
C PHE A 170 5.01 -18.58 0.55
N PHE A 171 5.65 -18.80 1.68
CA PHE A 171 6.38 -20.04 1.92
C PHE A 171 5.44 -21.27 1.92
N LEU A 172 4.26 -21.15 2.54
CA LEU A 172 3.25 -22.21 2.53
C LEU A 172 2.73 -22.49 1.12
N LEU A 173 2.40 -21.44 0.35
CA LEU A 173 1.95 -21.60 -1.04
C LEU A 173 2.99 -22.29 -1.93
N ARG A 174 4.28 -22.03 -1.68
CA ARG A 174 5.38 -22.70 -2.38
C ARG A 174 5.47 -24.18 -2.04
N ILE A 175 5.35 -24.54 -0.76
CA ILE A 175 5.39 -25.95 -0.31
C ILE A 175 4.29 -26.77 -0.96
N TYR A 176 3.09 -26.22 -1.04
CA TYR A 176 1.93 -26.89 -1.63
C TYR A 176 1.86 -26.79 -3.16
N SER A 177 2.87 -26.23 -3.81
CA SER A 177 2.97 -26.08 -5.29
C SER A 177 1.73 -25.46 -5.93
N PHE A 178 1.12 -24.47 -5.29
CA PHE A 178 -0.05 -23.79 -5.81
C PHE A 178 0.28 -22.95 -7.06
N ASN A 179 -0.74 -22.75 -7.92
CA ASN A 179 -0.63 -21.91 -9.10
C ASN A 179 -0.40 -20.43 -8.70
N ILE A 180 0.25 -19.66 -9.57
CA ILE A 180 0.50 -18.21 -9.38
C ILE A 180 -0.77 -17.41 -9.07
N LEU A 181 -1.94 -17.85 -9.54
CA LEU A 181 -3.22 -17.19 -9.24
C LEU A 181 -3.52 -17.15 -7.75
N TYR A 182 -3.25 -18.24 -7.01
CA TYR A 182 -3.43 -18.27 -5.56
C TYR A 182 -2.54 -17.25 -4.85
N TYR A 183 -1.36 -17.01 -5.42
CA TYR A 183 -0.43 -16.01 -4.93
C TYR A 183 -0.94 -14.58 -5.10
N LEU A 184 -1.58 -14.29 -6.26
CA LEU A 184 -2.22 -13.01 -6.50
C LEU A 184 -3.41 -12.78 -5.55
N TYR A 185 -4.22 -13.80 -5.32
CA TYR A 185 -5.35 -13.72 -4.38
C TYR A 185 -4.88 -13.59 -2.93
N ASP A 186 -3.85 -14.30 -2.51
CA ASP A 186 -3.24 -14.15 -1.18
C ASP A 186 -2.72 -12.72 -0.99
N PHE A 187 -2.07 -12.16 -2.02
CA PHE A 187 -1.58 -10.81 -2.01
C PHE A 187 -2.70 -9.79 -1.77
N LEU A 188 -3.84 -9.99 -2.41
CA LEU A 188 -5.03 -9.16 -2.27
C LEU A 188 -5.67 -9.36 -0.90
N LEU A 189 -5.82 -10.61 -0.44
CA LEU A 189 -6.47 -10.96 0.82
C LEU A 189 -5.73 -10.37 2.02
N LEU A 190 -4.41 -10.51 2.07
CA LEU A 190 -3.60 -9.92 3.15
C LEU A 190 -3.65 -8.39 3.15
N SER A 191 -3.71 -7.74 1.99
CA SER A 191 -3.87 -6.28 1.92
C SER A 191 -5.27 -5.84 2.37
N PHE A 192 -6.30 -6.62 2.07
CA PHE A 192 -7.66 -6.40 2.56
C PHE A 192 -7.75 -6.57 4.08
N LEU A 193 -7.17 -7.65 4.64
CA LEU A 193 -7.11 -7.85 6.09
C LEU A 193 -6.36 -6.73 6.80
N LYS A 194 -5.24 -6.29 6.23
CA LYS A 194 -4.51 -5.14 6.73
C LYS A 194 -5.38 -3.90 6.76
N TYR A 195 -6.12 -3.64 5.69
CA TYR A 195 -7.04 -2.52 5.62
C TYR A 195 -8.13 -2.57 6.71
N ILE A 196 -8.78 -3.73 6.92
CA ILE A 196 -9.80 -3.91 7.96
C ILE A 196 -9.23 -3.66 9.37
N LEU A 197 -8.03 -4.14 9.63
CA LEU A 197 -7.41 -4.01 10.95
C LEU A 197 -7.05 -2.56 11.31
N PHE A 198 -6.82 -1.73 10.32
CA PHE A 198 -6.56 -0.31 10.51
C PHE A 198 -7.82 0.56 10.54
N PHE A 199 -8.95 0.07 10.00
CA PHE A 199 -10.20 0.81 9.90
C PHE A 199 -11.07 0.59 11.14
#